data_1af01218e10a46831fc16e9c4f80fd02
#
_entry.id   1af01218e10a46831fc16e9c4f80fd02
#
_cell.length_a   1.000
_cell.length_b   1.000
_cell.length_c   1.000
_cell.angle_alpha   90.00
_cell.angle_beta   90.00
_cell.angle_gamma   90.00
#
_symmetry.space_group_name_H-M   'P 1'
#
loop_
_entity.id
_entity.type
_entity.pdbx_description
1 polymer ?
#
loop_
_entity_poly.entity_id
_entity_poly.type
_entity_poly.pdbx_seq_one_letter_code
_entity_poly.pdbx_strand_id
1 'polypeptide(L)'
;ELNPEGLQADNRGVNKVMKQLDYCDRGLSSVSVDVLVAIGGGTIHDLTRYAATEYDIPFVSVPTAASVDGYAANVAALNWDGLKKTVAGVAPRWILADTDIFGAAPSRLTASGVSDFLGKYISILDWKVAHLVTGEYICEEVCDLLEKSLRDVSRVLDDIRFGDKEAIEKLMYALILSGLCMQMVESPRPVSGAEHMISHLWDLNVLNEQTKALHGEQVGLGLLLVTDYYKKLGYAIRHKNVTVKSETAKGLEMSLLEHTFGKK
;
A
#
# COMPACT_ATOMS: atom_id res chain seq x y z
N GLU A 1 -9.38 -20.62 11.99
CA GLU A 1 -8.38 -19.67 12.51
C GLU A 1 -6.99 -20.04 12.01
N LEU A 2 -6.20 -19.05 11.55
CA LEU A 2 -4.86 -19.26 11.06
C LEU A 2 -3.82 -18.85 12.12
N ASN A 3 -2.76 -19.65 12.28
CA ASN A 3 -1.62 -19.22 13.07
C ASN A 3 -0.87 -18.09 12.32
N PRO A 4 -0.77 -16.89 12.89
CA PRO A 4 -0.12 -15.73 12.24
C PRO A 4 1.40 -15.81 12.26
N GLU A 5 2.02 -16.70 13.01
CA GLU A 5 3.47 -16.79 13.16
C GLU A 5 4.14 -17.13 11.82
N GLY A 6 5.04 -16.25 11.38
CA GLY A 6 5.75 -16.38 10.11
C GLY A 6 4.85 -16.26 8.87
N LEU A 7 3.62 -15.75 9.02
CA LEU A 7 2.71 -15.53 7.90
C LEU A 7 3.14 -14.27 7.13
N GLN A 8 3.27 -14.40 5.82
CA GLN A 8 3.60 -13.31 4.90
C GLN A 8 2.57 -13.28 3.78
N ALA A 9 2.40 -12.11 3.17
CA ALA A 9 1.56 -11.93 1.99
C ALA A 9 2.30 -12.44 0.73
N ASP A 10 2.55 -13.75 0.69
CA ASP A 10 3.28 -14.47 -0.36
C ASP A 10 2.55 -15.76 -0.77
N ASN A 11 3.13 -16.49 -1.73
CA ASN A 11 2.60 -17.79 -2.20
C ASN A 11 2.35 -18.78 -1.05
N ARG A 12 3.17 -18.77 0.00
CA ARG A 12 3.03 -19.70 1.13
C ARG A 12 1.86 -19.29 2.02
N GLY A 13 1.73 -17.98 2.27
CA GLY A 13 0.61 -17.42 3.01
C GLY A 13 -0.71 -17.67 2.29
N VAL A 14 -0.77 -17.38 1.00
CA VAL A 14 -1.93 -17.68 0.15
C VAL A 14 -2.29 -19.18 0.23
N ASN A 15 -1.33 -20.06 0.01
CA ASN A 15 -1.57 -21.50 0.07
C ASN A 15 -2.08 -22.00 1.42
N LYS A 16 -1.65 -21.37 2.52
CA LYS A 16 -2.18 -21.71 3.87
C LYS A 16 -3.66 -21.36 4.00
N VAL A 17 -4.05 -20.16 3.55
CA VAL A 17 -5.45 -19.71 3.62
C VAL A 17 -6.32 -20.57 2.71
N MET A 18 -5.91 -20.76 1.46
CA MET A 18 -6.66 -21.53 0.45
C MET A 18 -6.90 -22.99 0.89
N LYS A 19 -5.86 -23.66 1.41
CA LYS A 19 -6.02 -25.01 1.96
C LYS A 19 -7.04 -25.13 3.08
N GLN A 20 -7.11 -24.10 3.92
CA GLN A 20 -8.08 -24.07 5.02
C GLN A 20 -9.50 -23.89 4.51
N LEU A 21 -9.69 -23.05 3.49
CA LEU A 21 -10.98 -22.85 2.83
C LEU A 21 -11.39 -24.09 2.03
N ASP A 22 -10.49 -24.70 1.26
CA ASP A 22 -10.72 -25.95 0.55
C ASP A 22 -11.19 -27.06 1.49
N TYR A 23 -10.63 -27.15 2.70
CA TYR A 23 -11.04 -28.12 3.69
C TYR A 23 -12.49 -27.91 4.12
N CYS A 24 -12.93 -26.67 4.27
CA CYS A 24 -14.31 -26.34 4.60
C CYS A 24 -15.26 -26.60 3.40
N ASP A 25 -14.88 -26.19 2.19
CA ASP A 25 -15.74 -26.21 0.98
C ASP A 25 -15.95 -27.63 0.44
N ARG A 26 -14.93 -28.50 0.51
CA ARG A 26 -15.02 -29.88 0.00
C ARG A 26 -15.84 -30.83 0.89
N GLY A 27 -16.59 -30.32 1.85
CA GLY A 27 -17.43 -31.12 2.75
C GLY A 27 -16.62 -32.00 3.71
N LEU A 28 -15.32 -31.75 3.86
CA LEU A 28 -14.47 -32.35 4.87
C LEU A 28 -14.73 -31.77 6.26
N SER A 29 -15.40 -30.60 6.31
CA SER A 29 -16.02 -30.05 7.48
C SER A 29 -17.54 -29.92 7.24
N SER A 30 -18.33 -29.97 8.30
CA SER A 30 -19.78 -29.74 8.24
C SER A 30 -20.16 -28.27 8.18
N VAL A 31 -19.19 -27.37 7.94
CA VAL A 31 -19.35 -25.91 8.03
C VAL A 31 -19.03 -25.29 6.67
N SER A 32 -20.02 -24.58 6.10
CA SER A 32 -19.80 -23.66 4.98
C SER A 32 -19.23 -22.34 5.51
N VAL A 33 -18.44 -21.65 4.67
CA VAL A 33 -17.87 -20.33 4.99
C VAL A 33 -18.64 -19.28 4.23
N ASP A 34 -19.42 -18.46 4.94
CA ASP A 34 -20.25 -17.40 4.33
C ASP A 34 -19.58 -16.01 4.39
N VAL A 35 -18.59 -15.85 5.25
CA VAL A 35 -17.86 -14.59 5.42
C VAL A 35 -16.45 -14.86 5.97
N LEU A 36 -15.48 -14.09 5.49
CA LEU A 36 -14.13 -14.06 6.05
C LEU A 36 -13.97 -12.84 6.96
N VAL A 37 -13.15 -12.96 8.01
CA VAL A 37 -12.85 -11.84 8.91
C VAL A 37 -11.33 -11.67 8.98
N ALA A 38 -10.83 -10.54 8.49
CA ALA A 38 -9.43 -10.17 8.52
C ALA A 38 -9.12 -9.40 9.81
N ILE A 39 -8.65 -10.09 10.85
CA ILE A 39 -8.23 -9.45 12.10
C ILE A 39 -6.71 -9.37 12.11
N GLY A 40 -6.14 -8.17 11.95
CA GLY A 40 -4.68 -8.01 11.92
C GLY A 40 -4.18 -6.80 11.15
N GLY A 41 -2.91 -6.84 10.75
CA GLY A 41 -2.27 -5.84 9.89
C GLY A 41 -2.46 -6.13 8.39
N GLY A 42 -1.72 -5.39 7.55
CA GLY A 42 -1.83 -5.45 6.08
C GLY A 42 -1.72 -6.86 5.50
N THR A 43 -0.74 -7.66 5.96
CA THR A 43 -0.55 -9.05 5.52
C THR A 43 -1.83 -9.89 5.63
N ILE A 44 -2.52 -9.80 6.78
CA ILE A 44 -3.77 -10.55 7.00
C ILE A 44 -4.85 -10.07 6.04
N HIS A 45 -4.95 -8.76 5.84
CA HIS A 45 -5.93 -8.17 4.94
C HIS A 45 -5.69 -8.58 3.49
N ASP A 46 -4.45 -8.54 3.01
CA ASP A 46 -4.12 -8.94 1.65
C ASP A 46 -4.40 -10.42 1.37
N LEU A 47 -4.01 -11.30 2.29
CA LEU A 47 -4.31 -12.72 2.20
C LEU A 47 -5.82 -13.00 2.24
N THR A 48 -6.54 -12.33 3.14
CA THR A 48 -8.00 -12.50 3.25
C THR A 48 -8.72 -11.97 2.03
N ARG A 49 -8.31 -10.80 1.52
CA ARG A 49 -8.88 -10.21 0.30
C ARG A 49 -8.65 -11.10 -0.91
N TYR A 50 -7.44 -11.62 -1.08
CA TYR A 50 -7.15 -12.57 -2.14
C TYR A 50 -8.04 -13.80 -2.07
N ALA A 51 -8.13 -14.43 -0.89
CA ALA A 51 -8.97 -15.60 -0.68
C ALA A 51 -10.46 -15.31 -0.86
N ALA A 52 -10.94 -14.16 -0.36
CA ALA A 52 -12.31 -13.70 -0.53
C ALA A 52 -12.68 -13.54 -2.02
N THR A 53 -11.72 -13.06 -2.83
CA THR A 53 -11.89 -12.91 -4.27
C THR A 53 -11.97 -14.25 -4.97
N GLU A 54 -11.06 -15.19 -4.66
CA GLU A 54 -11.01 -16.51 -5.30
C GLU A 54 -12.23 -17.38 -4.99
N TYR A 55 -12.82 -17.21 -3.81
CA TYR A 55 -14.00 -17.98 -3.37
C TYR A 55 -15.32 -17.22 -3.54
N ASP A 56 -15.29 -15.99 -4.05
CA ASP A 56 -16.49 -15.11 -4.16
C ASP A 56 -17.22 -14.97 -2.80
N ILE A 57 -16.47 -14.80 -1.72
CA ILE A 57 -16.98 -14.67 -0.36
C ILE A 57 -16.73 -13.24 0.14
N PRO A 58 -17.72 -12.57 0.76
CA PRO A 58 -17.49 -11.25 1.37
C PRO A 58 -16.54 -11.36 2.57
N PHE A 59 -15.82 -10.26 2.86
CA PHE A 59 -15.02 -10.19 4.07
C PHE A 59 -15.22 -8.91 4.89
N VAL A 60 -14.89 -9.00 6.16
CA VAL A 60 -14.88 -7.91 7.14
C VAL A 60 -13.42 -7.58 7.47
N SER A 61 -13.06 -6.30 7.41
CA SER A 61 -11.77 -5.78 7.82
C SER A 61 -11.81 -5.35 9.28
N VAL A 62 -10.88 -5.88 10.09
CA VAL A 62 -10.68 -5.50 11.50
C VAL A 62 -9.20 -5.13 11.69
N PRO A 63 -8.81 -3.88 11.36
CA PRO A 63 -7.42 -3.43 11.49
C PRO A 63 -6.99 -3.40 12.96
N THR A 64 -5.82 -3.97 13.25
CA THR A 64 -5.26 -3.97 14.62
C THR A 64 -4.10 -3.01 14.81
N ALA A 65 -3.74 -2.25 13.77
CA ALA A 65 -2.71 -1.21 13.79
C ALA A 65 -2.97 -0.21 12.66
N ALA A 66 -2.69 1.08 12.89
CA ALA A 66 -2.70 2.11 11.86
C ALA A 66 -1.37 2.08 11.08
N SER A 67 -1.13 1.04 10.27
CA SER A 67 0.20 0.72 9.71
C SER A 67 0.34 0.80 8.20
N VAL A 68 -0.76 0.72 7.44
CA VAL A 68 -0.81 0.76 5.97
C VAL A 68 -2.18 1.26 5.50
N ASP A 69 -2.28 1.65 4.24
CA ASP A 69 -3.53 2.15 3.63
C ASP A 69 -4.40 1.05 2.97
N GLY A 70 -3.94 -0.21 3.00
CA GLY A 70 -4.61 -1.33 2.32
C GLY A 70 -5.91 -1.84 2.97
N TYR A 71 -6.35 -1.31 4.11
CA TYR A 71 -7.50 -1.87 4.85
C TYR A 71 -8.81 -1.79 4.08
N ALA A 72 -9.04 -0.71 3.37
CA ALA A 72 -10.23 -0.49 2.54
C ALA A 72 -10.00 -0.72 1.05
N ALA A 73 -8.80 -1.12 0.62
CA ALA A 73 -8.47 -1.28 -0.79
C ALA A 73 -9.26 -2.40 -1.47
N ASN A 74 -9.34 -2.32 -2.79
CA ASN A 74 -9.83 -3.37 -3.69
C ASN A 74 -8.68 -4.08 -4.44
N VAL A 75 -7.48 -4.00 -3.89
CA VAL A 75 -6.28 -4.67 -4.41
C VAL A 75 -5.51 -5.33 -3.27
N ALA A 76 -4.89 -6.47 -3.53
CA ALA A 76 -3.97 -7.16 -2.63
C ALA A 76 -2.53 -7.02 -3.13
N ALA A 77 -1.62 -6.63 -2.24
CA ALA A 77 -0.21 -6.50 -2.53
C ALA A 77 0.55 -7.76 -2.09
N LEU A 78 0.75 -8.69 -3.02
CA LEU A 78 1.34 -10.00 -2.75
C LEU A 78 2.77 -10.10 -3.28
N ASN A 79 3.63 -10.80 -2.55
CA ASN A 79 4.92 -11.23 -3.07
C ASN A 79 4.75 -12.58 -3.77
N TRP A 80 4.70 -12.57 -5.10
CA TRP A 80 4.44 -13.74 -5.91
C TRP A 80 5.70 -14.14 -6.69
N ASP A 81 6.25 -15.30 -6.37
CA ASP A 81 7.51 -15.80 -6.95
C ASP A 81 8.67 -14.79 -6.87
N GLY A 82 8.79 -14.11 -5.72
CA GLY A 82 9.83 -13.12 -5.47
C GLY A 82 9.59 -11.73 -6.05
N LEU A 83 8.47 -11.52 -6.73
CA LEU A 83 8.07 -10.23 -7.30
C LEU A 83 6.84 -9.68 -6.59
N LYS A 84 6.88 -8.39 -6.25
CA LYS A 84 5.70 -7.69 -5.75
C LYS A 84 4.66 -7.56 -6.86
N LYS A 85 3.48 -8.09 -6.63
CA LYS A 85 2.34 -8.00 -7.54
C LYS A 85 1.16 -7.40 -6.83
N THR A 86 0.55 -6.40 -7.44
CA THR A 86 -0.74 -5.87 -7.04
C THR A 86 -1.82 -6.63 -7.82
N VAL A 87 -2.65 -7.37 -7.10
CA VAL A 87 -3.71 -8.21 -7.68
C VAL A 87 -5.05 -7.55 -7.35
N ALA A 88 -5.92 -7.42 -8.35
CA ALA A 88 -7.29 -6.96 -8.12
C ALA A 88 -8.03 -7.92 -7.18
N GLY A 89 -8.86 -7.38 -6.32
CA GLY A 89 -9.61 -8.16 -5.35
C GLY A 89 -10.87 -7.44 -4.87
N VAL A 90 -11.66 -8.12 -4.06
CA VAL A 90 -12.86 -7.53 -3.47
C VAL A 90 -12.51 -6.54 -2.35
N ALA A 91 -13.25 -5.45 -2.27
CA ALA A 91 -13.19 -4.55 -1.12
C ALA A 91 -13.89 -5.19 0.09
N PRO A 92 -13.51 -4.84 1.34
CA PRO A 92 -14.23 -5.31 2.51
C PRO A 92 -15.67 -4.80 2.53
N ARG A 93 -16.59 -5.66 2.96
CA ARG A 93 -18.01 -5.28 3.10
C ARG A 93 -18.23 -4.35 4.29
N TRP A 94 -17.45 -4.52 5.36
CA TRP A 94 -17.42 -3.69 6.56
C TRP A 94 -15.99 -3.53 7.05
N ILE A 95 -15.75 -2.41 7.71
CA ILE A 95 -14.50 -2.11 8.40
C ILE A 95 -14.85 -1.79 9.85
N LEU A 96 -14.29 -2.56 10.78
CA LEU A 96 -14.45 -2.38 12.21
C LEU A 96 -13.10 -1.96 12.81
N ALA A 97 -12.86 -0.67 12.89
CA ALA A 97 -11.64 -0.10 13.44
C ALA A 97 -11.88 0.36 14.88
N ASP A 98 -11.37 -0.40 15.84
CA ASP A 98 -11.49 -0.12 17.27
C ASP A 98 -10.24 0.65 17.73
N THR A 99 -10.46 1.88 18.23
CA THR A 99 -9.39 2.80 18.66
C THR A 99 -8.56 2.24 19.82
N ASP A 100 -9.16 1.47 20.71
CA ASP A 100 -8.43 0.83 21.82
C ASP A 100 -7.49 -0.27 21.32
N ILE A 101 -7.88 -0.96 20.26
CA ILE A 101 -7.08 -2.04 19.67
C ILE A 101 -5.92 -1.45 18.84
N PHE A 102 -6.22 -0.67 17.80
CA PHE A 102 -5.16 -0.15 16.93
C PHE A 102 -4.30 0.94 17.60
N GLY A 103 -4.86 1.67 18.57
CA GLY A 103 -4.14 2.66 19.37
C GLY A 103 -3.14 2.04 20.36
N ALA A 104 -3.33 0.78 20.75
CA ALA A 104 -2.41 0.01 21.57
C ALA A 104 -1.31 -0.72 20.76
N ALA A 105 -1.34 -0.61 19.43
CA ALA A 105 -0.34 -1.25 18.59
C ALA A 105 1.07 -0.71 18.84
N PRO A 106 2.13 -1.50 18.59
CA PRO A 106 3.50 -1.02 18.68
C PRO A 106 3.73 0.25 17.85
N SER A 107 4.35 1.27 18.44
CA SER A 107 4.58 2.59 17.81
C SER A 107 5.29 2.52 16.45
N ARG A 108 6.12 1.48 16.23
CA ARG A 108 6.76 1.22 14.93
C ARG A 108 5.72 0.99 13.82
N LEU A 109 4.60 0.31 14.12
CA LEU A 109 3.52 0.09 13.15
C LEU A 109 2.80 1.40 12.84
N THR A 110 2.52 2.22 13.84
CA THR A 110 1.93 3.54 13.67
C THR A 110 2.85 4.46 12.85
N ALA A 111 4.15 4.46 13.14
CA ALA A 111 5.15 5.20 12.36
C ALA A 111 5.21 4.74 10.90
N SER A 112 5.08 3.42 10.65
CA SER A 112 4.95 2.87 9.31
C SER A 112 3.72 3.46 8.58
N GLY A 113 2.56 3.50 9.25
CA GLY A 113 1.34 4.07 8.67
C GLY A 113 1.46 5.57 8.40
N VAL A 114 2.10 6.33 9.28
CA VAL A 114 2.41 7.75 9.02
C VAL A 114 3.24 7.90 7.74
N SER A 115 4.30 7.13 7.61
CA SER A 115 5.20 7.20 6.44
C SER A 115 4.51 6.79 5.16
N ASP A 116 3.70 5.72 5.20
CA ASP A 116 2.87 5.27 4.09
C ASP A 116 1.87 6.37 3.67
N PHE A 117 1.18 6.97 4.65
CA PHE A 117 0.23 8.04 4.37
C PHE A 117 0.89 9.30 3.80
N LEU A 118 2.02 9.73 4.33
CA LEU A 118 2.74 10.91 3.82
C LEU A 118 3.26 10.71 2.39
N GLY A 119 3.46 9.47 1.94
CA GLY A 119 3.76 9.14 0.54
C GLY A 119 2.76 9.74 -0.44
N LYS A 120 1.50 9.98 -0.02
CA LYS A 120 0.43 10.53 -0.86
C LYS A 120 0.74 11.95 -1.38
N TYR A 121 1.65 12.69 -0.74
CA TYR A 121 2.15 13.93 -1.32
C TYR A 121 2.83 13.72 -2.69
N ILE A 122 3.57 12.62 -2.84
CA ILE A 122 4.25 12.29 -4.09
C ILE A 122 3.28 11.67 -5.09
N SER A 123 2.46 10.71 -4.66
CA SER A 123 1.53 10.03 -5.58
C SER A 123 0.54 11.00 -6.24
N ILE A 124 -0.01 11.96 -5.48
CA ILE A 124 -0.88 13.00 -6.04
C ILE A 124 -0.11 13.90 -7.02
N LEU A 125 1.11 14.30 -6.66
CA LEU A 125 1.95 15.11 -7.54
C LEU A 125 2.26 14.35 -8.84
N ASP A 126 2.65 13.09 -8.75
CA ASP A 126 2.92 12.23 -9.91
C ASP A 126 1.69 12.08 -10.80
N TRP A 127 0.52 11.91 -10.19
CA TRP A 127 -0.73 11.77 -10.94
C TRP A 127 -1.09 13.07 -11.68
N LYS A 128 -0.95 14.23 -11.01
CA LYS A 128 -1.13 15.56 -11.63
C LYS A 128 -0.13 15.79 -12.78
N VAL A 129 1.14 15.42 -12.59
CA VAL A 129 2.16 15.52 -13.65
C VAL A 129 1.84 14.59 -14.81
N ALA A 130 1.46 13.33 -14.54
CA ALA A 130 1.08 12.39 -15.59
C ALA A 130 -0.13 12.90 -16.39
N HIS A 131 -1.15 13.43 -15.71
CA HIS A 131 -2.28 14.08 -16.39
C HIS A 131 -1.84 15.19 -17.33
N LEU A 132 -0.99 16.10 -16.86
CA LEU A 132 -0.51 17.23 -17.66
C LEU A 132 0.35 16.80 -18.88
N VAL A 133 1.16 15.75 -18.72
CA VAL A 133 2.13 15.33 -19.75
C VAL A 133 1.53 14.35 -20.74
N THR A 134 0.68 13.43 -20.27
CA THR A 134 0.19 12.30 -21.08
C THR A 134 -1.32 12.35 -21.35
N GLY A 135 -2.07 13.23 -20.66
CA GLY A 135 -3.52 13.24 -20.69
C GLY A 135 -4.16 12.09 -19.89
N GLU A 136 -3.40 11.44 -19.01
CA GLU A 136 -3.94 10.39 -18.11
C GLU A 136 -5.14 10.94 -17.31
N TYR A 137 -6.15 10.11 -17.11
CA TYR A 137 -7.29 10.48 -16.26
C TYR A 137 -6.85 10.86 -14.85
N ILE A 138 -7.46 11.89 -14.30
CA ILE A 138 -7.33 12.31 -12.90
C ILE A 138 -8.69 12.64 -12.31
N CYS A 139 -8.89 12.38 -11.03
CA CYS A 139 -10.08 12.77 -10.27
C CYS A 139 -9.67 13.85 -9.27
N GLU A 140 -10.07 15.08 -9.54
CA GLU A 140 -9.74 16.24 -8.68
C GLU A 140 -10.35 16.09 -7.29
N GLU A 141 -11.58 15.55 -7.18
CA GLU A 141 -12.26 15.33 -5.90
C GLU A 141 -11.47 14.37 -5.01
N VAL A 142 -10.90 13.31 -5.59
CA VAL A 142 -10.05 12.36 -4.85
C VAL A 142 -8.73 13.03 -4.43
N CYS A 143 -8.14 13.85 -5.29
CA CYS A 143 -6.95 14.62 -4.93
C CYS A 143 -7.24 15.56 -3.76
N ASP A 144 -8.34 16.30 -3.79
CA ASP A 144 -8.74 17.25 -2.74
C ASP A 144 -9.01 16.54 -1.40
N LEU A 145 -9.69 15.40 -1.42
CA LEU A 145 -9.93 14.57 -0.23
C LEU A 145 -8.62 14.14 0.43
N LEU A 146 -7.69 13.60 -0.35
CA LEU A 146 -6.39 13.16 0.15
C LEU A 146 -5.53 14.32 0.62
N GLU A 147 -5.47 15.43 -0.12
CA GLU A 147 -4.72 16.62 0.29
C GLU A 147 -5.25 17.24 1.58
N LYS A 148 -6.57 17.26 1.78
CA LYS A 148 -7.18 17.69 3.03
C LYS A 148 -6.74 16.78 4.17
N SER A 149 -6.86 15.47 3.98
CA SER A 149 -6.49 14.49 4.98
C SER A 149 -4.98 14.51 5.30
N LEU A 150 -4.12 14.75 4.29
CA LEU A 150 -2.68 14.96 4.49
C LEU A 150 -2.39 16.17 5.39
N ARG A 151 -3.09 17.30 5.16
CA ARG A 151 -2.96 18.47 6.02
C ARG A 151 -3.40 18.20 7.46
N ASP A 152 -4.49 17.45 7.65
CA ASP A 152 -5.03 17.14 8.96
C ASP A 152 -4.11 16.20 9.75
N VAL A 153 -3.57 15.15 9.11
CA VAL A 153 -2.57 14.25 9.73
C VAL A 153 -1.27 15.01 10.02
N SER A 154 -0.80 15.83 9.07
CA SER A 154 0.46 16.58 9.24
C SER A 154 0.44 17.53 10.46
N ARG A 155 -0.72 18.02 10.88
CA ARG A 155 -0.87 18.88 12.06
C ARG A 155 -0.75 18.15 13.40
N VAL A 156 -0.95 16.84 13.39
CA VAL A 156 -0.97 16.01 14.60
C VAL A 156 0.17 14.99 14.66
N LEU A 157 1.22 15.16 13.85
CA LEU A 157 2.35 14.21 13.78
C LEU A 157 3.07 14.04 15.13
N ASP A 158 3.25 15.14 15.88
CA ASP A 158 3.87 15.09 17.20
C ASP A 158 2.97 14.34 18.19
N ASP A 159 1.66 14.59 18.16
CA ASP A 159 0.69 13.91 19.01
C ASP A 159 0.65 12.39 18.70
N ILE A 160 0.69 12.01 17.41
CA ILE A 160 0.82 10.60 16.99
C ILE A 160 2.11 10.00 17.56
N ARG A 161 3.23 10.72 17.47
CA ARG A 161 4.53 10.27 18.00
C ARG A 161 4.48 9.99 19.50
N PHE A 162 3.73 10.78 20.25
CA PHE A 162 3.55 10.60 21.70
C PHE A 162 2.45 9.61 22.06
N GLY A 163 1.79 9.02 21.09
CA GLY A 163 0.79 7.96 21.31
C GLY A 163 -0.60 8.49 21.67
N ASP A 164 -0.91 9.73 21.29
CA ASP A 164 -2.25 10.28 21.49
C ASP A 164 -3.28 9.52 20.67
N LYS A 165 -4.31 9.00 21.33
CA LYS A 165 -5.32 8.14 20.71
C LYS A 165 -6.13 8.85 19.63
N GLU A 166 -6.52 10.10 19.86
CA GLU A 166 -7.31 10.88 18.89
C GLU A 166 -6.48 11.18 17.63
N ALA A 167 -5.18 11.44 17.81
CA ALA A 167 -4.27 11.66 16.69
C ALA A 167 -4.07 10.36 15.88
N ILE A 168 -3.93 9.20 16.53
CA ILE A 168 -3.82 7.89 15.87
C ILE A 168 -5.15 7.52 15.17
N GLU A 169 -6.29 7.89 15.74
CA GLU A 169 -7.61 7.73 15.09
C GLU A 169 -7.69 8.53 13.78
N LYS A 170 -7.21 9.78 13.77
CA LYS A 170 -7.12 10.58 12.54
C LYS A 170 -6.24 9.92 11.48
N LEU A 171 -5.11 9.33 11.90
CA LEU A 171 -4.27 8.55 10.98
C LEU A 171 -5.01 7.34 10.44
N MET A 172 -5.68 6.54 11.27
CA MET A 172 -6.44 5.38 10.83
C MET A 172 -7.55 5.78 9.84
N TYR A 173 -8.29 6.84 10.15
CA TYR A 173 -9.28 7.40 9.23
C TYR A 173 -8.65 7.76 7.86
N ALA A 174 -7.50 8.42 7.87
CA ALA A 174 -6.78 8.81 6.67
C ALA A 174 -6.30 7.60 5.84
N LEU A 175 -5.83 6.55 6.49
CA LEU A 175 -5.43 5.30 5.84
C LEU A 175 -6.65 4.58 5.23
N ILE A 176 -7.78 4.52 5.93
CA ILE A 176 -9.02 3.96 5.39
C ILE A 176 -9.52 4.79 4.20
N LEU A 177 -9.49 6.11 4.31
CA LEU A 177 -9.87 7.02 3.22
C LEU A 177 -9.01 6.80 1.98
N SER A 178 -7.70 6.55 2.13
CA SER A 178 -6.80 6.21 1.02
C SER A 178 -7.29 4.97 0.26
N GLY A 179 -7.66 3.92 0.98
CA GLY A 179 -8.22 2.70 0.38
C GLY A 179 -9.57 2.94 -0.34
N LEU A 180 -10.42 3.79 0.22
CA LEU A 180 -11.67 4.19 -0.45
C LEU A 180 -11.40 5.02 -1.72
N CYS A 181 -10.41 5.90 -1.69
CA CYS A 181 -9.98 6.66 -2.87
C CYS A 181 -9.50 5.74 -4.01
N MET A 182 -8.77 4.66 -3.69
CA MET A 182 -8.42 3.64 -4.70
C MET A 182 -9.66 2.99 -5.31
N GLN A 183 -10.67 2.65 -4.51
CA GLN A 183 -11.93 2.09 -5.01
C GLN A 183 -12.68 3.08 -5.92
N MET A 184 -12.73 4.37 -5.55
CA MET A 184 -13.46 5.40 -6.32
C MET A 184 -12.92 5.58 -7.73
N VAL A 185 -11.62 5.39 -7.94
CA VAL A 185 -10.97 5.55 -9.24
C VAL A 185 -10.53 4.23 -9.87
N GLU A 186 -10.81 3.12 -9.22
CA GLU A 186 -10.40 1.75 -9.64
C GLU A 186 -8.91 1.63 -9.99
N SER A 187 -8.08 2.38 -9.24
CA SER A 187 -6.64 2.49 -9.52
C SER A 187 -5.86 2.82 -8.25
N PRO A 188 -4.62 2.33 -8.09
CA PRO A 188 -3.74 2.73 -7.00
C PRO A 188 -3.11 4.12 -7.19
N ARG A 189 -3.34 4.78 -8.34
CA ARG A 189 -2.72 6.07 -8.70
C ARG A 189 -2.78 7.15 -7.62
N PRO A 190 -3.92 7.37 -6.92
CA PRO A 190 -4.00 8.44 -5.91
C PRO A 190 -3.10 8.19 -4.70
N VAL A 191 -2.67 6.95 -4.47
CA VAL A 191 -1.96 6.57 -3.23
C VAL A 191 -0.57 5.98 -3.46
N SER A 192 -0.20 5.68 -4.69
CA SER A 192 1.06 5.01 -5.06
C SER A 192 1.74 5.73 -6.22
N GLY A 193 2.84 6.41 -5.93
CA GLY A 193 3.70 7.12 -6.87
C GLY A 193 5.13 6.58 -6.88
N ALA A 194 6.09 7.44 -7.20
CA ALA A 194 7.50 7.08 -7.29
C ALA A 194 8.08 6.56 -5.96
N GLU A 195 7.59 7.04 -4.82
CA GLU A 195 7.97 6.58 -3.49
C GLU A 195 7.63 5.09 -3.30
N HIS A 196 6.47 4.66 -3.77
CA HIS A 196 6.06 3.26 -3.73
C HIS A 196 6.83 2.41 -4.74
N MET A 197 7.16 2.94 -5.92
CA MET A 197 7.99 2.23 -6.89
C MET A 197 9.37 1.91 -6.31
N ILE A 198 9.96 2.83 -5.54
CA ILE A 198 11.21 2.58 -4.81
C ILE A 198 11.01 1.52 -3.73
N SER A 199 9.94 1.60 -2.95
CA SER A 199 9.58 0.58 -1.95
C SER A 199 9.43 -0.82 -2.60
N HIS A 200 8.71 -0.91 -3.72
CA HIS A 200 8.52 -2.18 -4.43
C HIS A 200 9.83 -2.75 -4.98
N LEU A 201 10.78 -1.89 -5.39
CA LEU A 201 12.11 -2.33 -5.79
C LEU A 201 12.86 -3.00 -4.63
N TRP A 202 12.75 -2.42 -3.43
CA TRP A 202 13.36 -3.01 -2.23
C TRP A 202 12.65 -4.27 -1.75
N ASP A 203 11.37 -4.44 -2.05
CA ASP A 203 10.61 -5.66 -1.74
C ASP A 203 11.00 -6.86 -2.64
N LEU A 204 11.83 -6.67 -3.67
CA LEU A 204 12.38 -7.78 -4.44
C LEU A 204 13.23 -8.67 -3.54
N ASN A 205 13.03 -9.98 -3.57
CA ASN A 205 13.71 -10.94 -2.69
C ASN A 205 15.23 -10.78 -2.69
N VAL A 206 15.83 -10.42 -3.84
CA VAL A 206 17.28 -10.20 -3.99
C VAL A 206 17.79 -9.06 -3.08
N LEU A 207 16.95 -8.08 -2.77
CA LEU A 207 17.31 -6.89 -1.99
C LEU A 207 16.80 -6.97 -0.55
N ASN A 208 15.72 -7.71 -0.29
CA ASN A 208 14.99 -7.68 0.99
C ASN A 208 15.32 -8.83 1.95
N GLU A 209 16.12 -9.80 1.57
CA GLU A 209 16.49 -10.93 2.46
C GLU A 209 17.11 -10.48 3.81
N GLN A 210 17.62 -9.26 3.88
CA GLN A 210 18.32 -8.73 5.06
C GLN A 210 17.56 -7.64 5.82
N THR A 211 16.51 -7.04 5.24
CA THR A 211 15.79 -5.95 5.88
C THR A 211 14.41 -6.41 6.31
N LYS A 212 14.18 -6.55 7.60
CA LYS A 212 12.82 -6.75 8.16
C LYS A 212 12.08 -5.41 8.22
N ALA A 213 12.21 -4.59 7.17
CA ALA A 213 11.55 -3.29 7.09
C ALA A 213 10.06 -3.46 6.82
N LEU A 214 9.25 -2.63 7.47
CA LEU A 214 7.83 -2.52 7.19
C LEU A 214 7.61 -1.75 5.89
N HIS A 215 6.49 -2.00 5.22
CA HIS A 215 6.12 -1.33 3.96
C HIS A 215 6.22 0.19 4.07
N GLY A 216 5.57 0.80 5.07
CA GLY A 216 5.62 2.24 5.26
C GLY A 216 7.00 2.79 5.61
N GLU A 217 7.88 2.01 6.24
CA GLU A 217 9.30 2.41 6.45
C GLU A 217 10.01 2.55 5.11
N GLN A 218 9.78 1.63 4.19
CA GLN A 218 10.34 1.68 2.82
C GLN A 218 9.73 2.83 2.02
N VAL A 219 8.41 3.02 2.08
CA VAL A 219 7.70 4.14 1.43
C VAL A 219 8.23 5.48 1.97
N GLY A 220 8.41 5.62 3.29
CA GLY A 220 8.96 6.83 3.90
C GLY A 220 10.37 7.16 3.42
N LEU A 221 11.23 6.15 3.27
CA LEU A 221 12.56 6.35 2.72
C LEU A 221 12.49 6.73 1.23
N GLY A 222 11.63 6.09 0.45
CA GLY A 222 11.33 6.46 -0.94
C GLY A 222 10.82 7.90 -1.04
N LEU A 223 9.91 8.31 -0.16
CA LEU A 223 9.41 9.69 -0.07
C LEU A 223 10.54 10.71 0.12
N LEU A 224 11.49 10.45 1.03
CA LEU A 224 12.62 11.35 1.26
C LEU A 224 13.48 11.51 0.00
N LEU A 225 13.81 10.40 -0.67
CA LEU A 225 14.61 10.40 -1.89
C LEU A 225 13.93 11.16 -3.03
N VAL A 226 12.64 10.87 -3.27
CA VAL A 226 11.87 11.51 -4.34
C VAL A 226 11.66 12.99 -4.06
N THR A 227 11.40 13.37 -2.80
CA THR A 227 11.21 14.78 -2.41
C THR A 227 12.45 15.63 -2.74
N ASP A 228 13.66 15.13 -2.47
CA ASP A 228 14.89 15.83 -2.81
C ASP A 228 15.03 16.02 -4.33
N TYR A 229 14.70 14.99 -5.10
CA TYR A 229 14.69 15.04 -6.56
C TYR A 229 13.72 16.09 -7.10
N TYR A 230 12.47 16.09 -6.60
CA TYR A 230 11.44 17.04 -7.04
C TYR A 230 11.75 18.48 -6.65
N LYS A 231 12.36 18.71 -5.48
CA LYS A 231 12.84 20.05 -5.10
C LYS A 231 13.89 20.57 -6.10
N LYS A 232 14.87 19.74 -6.47
CA LYS A 232 15.90 20.07 -7.45
C LYS A 232 15.32 20.33 -8.83
N LEU A 233 14.41 19.47 -9.30
CA LEU A 233 13.72 19.62 -10.58
C LEU A 233 12.88 20.90 -10.62
N GLY A 234 12.06 21.15 -9.59
CA GLY A 234 11.25 22.35 -9.49
C GLY A 234 12.09 23.63 -9.44
N TYR A 235 13.25 23.59 -8.79
CA TYR A 235 14.19 24.70 -8.82
C TYR A 235 14.74 24.93 -10.23
N ALA A 236 15.19 23.87 -10.91
CA ALA A 236 15.76 23.94 -12.24
C ALA A 236 14.74 24.48 -13.28
N ILE A 237 13.49 24.00 -13.21
CA ILE A 237 12.39 24.47 -14.10
C ILE A 237 12.14 25.97 -13.87
N ARG A 238 11.98 26.41 -12.61
CA ARG A 238 11.72 27.83 -12.29
C ARG A 238 12.83 28.77 -12.75
N HIS A 239 14.07 28.31 -12.73
CA HIS A 239 15.23 29.10 -13.16
C HIS A 239 15.61 28.90 -14.63
N LYS A 240 14.75 28.18 -15.41
CA LYS A 240 14.99 27.88 -16.83
C LYS A 240 16.34 27.18 -17.12
N ASN A 241 16.84 26.43 -16.13
CA ASN A 241 18.11 25.68 -16.23
C ASN A 241 17.87 24.22 -16.71
N VAL A 242 16.75 23.96 -17.37
CA VAL A 242 16.38 22.63 -17.88
C VAL A 242 16.46 22.66 -19.39
N THR A 243 17.29 21.78 -19.93
CA THR A 243 17.28 21.48 -21.38
C THR A 243 16.54 20.17 -21.54
N VAL A 244 15.36 20.22 -22.16
CA VAL A 244 14.62 18.99 -22.52
C VAL A 244 15.31 18.38 -23.72
N LYS A 245 16.00 17.25 -23.50
CA LYS A 245 16.49 16.43 -24.62
C LYS A 245 15.40 15.39 -24.91
N SER A 246 14.93 15.35 -26.13
CA SER A 246 14.12 14.25 -26.65
C SER A 246 15.05 13.05 -26.86
N GLU A 247 15.39 12.35 -25.80
CA GLU A 247 15.93 11.01 -25.95
C GLU A 247 14.72 10.07 -26.05
N THR A 248 14.45 9.60 -27.28
CA THR A 248 13.73 8.32 -27.39
C THR A 248 14.44 7.35 -26.46
N ALA A 249 13.69 6.60 -25.65
CA ALA A 249 14.20 5.56 -24.75
C ALA A 249 14.90 4.44 -25.57
N LYS A 250 15.95 4.79 -26.29
CA LYS A 250 16.91 3.90 -26.90
C LYS A 250 17.84 3.45 -25.80
N GLY A 251 17.46 2.31 -25.24
CA GLY A 251 18.37 1.54 -24.44
C GLY A 251 18.41 1.97 -22.97
N LEU A 252 17.36 1.79 -22.18
CA LEU A 252 17.58 0.99 -20.99
C LEU A 252 18.25 -0.26 -21.55
N GLU A 253 19.57 -0.35 -21.33
CA GLU A 253 20.31 -1.47 -21.88
C GLU A 253 19.60 -2.74 -21.45
N MET A 254 19.04 -3.50 -22.38
CA MET A 254 18.41 -4.80 -22.09
C MET A 254 19.36 -5.66 -21.27
N SER A 255 20.68 -5.48 -21.46
CA SER A 255 21.72 -6.07 -20.62
C SER A 255 21.63 -5.69 -19.14
N LEU A 256 21.29 -4.43 -18.81
CA LEU A 256 21.11 -3.99 -17.42
C LEU A 256 19.83 -4.60 -16.81
N LEU A 257 18.74 -4.63 -17.59
CA LEU A 257 17.49 -5.27 -17.17
C LEU A 257 17.68 -6.79 -16.98
N GLU A 258 18.33 -7.46 -17.92
CA GLU A 258 18.65 -8.89 -17.83
C GLU A 258 19.59 -9.19 -16.64
N HIS A 259 20.55 -8.30 -16.37
CA HIS A 259 21.44 -8.44 -15.21
C HIS A 259 20.70 -8.25 -13.90
N THR A 260 19.79 -7.27 -13.83
CA THR A 260 19.07 -6.91 -12.60
C THR A 260 17.89 -7.85 -12.30
N PHE A 261 17.16 -8.26 -13.33
CA PHE A 261 15.89 -8.99 -13.21
C PHE A 261 15.94 -10.43 -13.76
N GLY A 262 17.08 -10.84 -14.30
CA GLY A 262 17.26 -12.17 -14.91
C GLY A 262 16.78 -12.20 -16.37
N LYS A 263 17.29 -13.19 -17.11
CA LYS A 263 16.77 -13.51 -18.46
C LYS A 263 15.45 -14.26 -18.28
N LYS A 264 14.42 -13.86 -19.04
CA LYS A 264 13.20 -14.67 -19.18
C LYS A 264 13.49 -15.93 -19.96
#